data_85b784767212545081fd016aa3b97aba
#
_entry.id   85b784767212545081fd016aa3b97aba
#
_cell.length_a   1.000
_cell.length_b   1.000
_cell.length_c   1.000
_cell.angle_alpha   90.00
_cell.angle_beta   90.00
_cell.angle_gamma   90.00
#
_symmetry.space_group_name_H-M   'P 1'
#
loop_
_entity.id
_entity.type
_entity.pdbx_description
1 polymer ?
#
loop_
_entity_poly.entity_id
_entity_poly.type
_entity_poly.pdbx_seq_one_letter_code
_entity_poly.pdbx_strand_id
1 'polypeptide(L)'
;REIVFWTAASSGAVMPYADRMLDRLNENGIRTAVISNLAWSGEALTERLDRLLPNNKFEFVITSSDYMYRKPSRVLFDIALNKAGLAADKVWYCGNSITADIEGAHGAGIFPVLYEGETPGDINPYSGQNDGIKVDFEYLHIHDWRELIDVLEKIPR
;
A
#
# COMPACT_ATOMS: atom_id res chain seq x y z
N ARG A 1 -5.35 22.77 8.62
CA ARG A 1 -6.73 22.49 9.10
C ARG A 1 -7.13 21.05 8.82
N GLU A 2 -6.89 20.55 7.64
CA GLU A 2 -7.17 19.16 7.23
C GLU A 2 -6.44 18.14 8.13
N ILE A 3 -5.14 18.32 8.33
CA ILE A 3 -4.29 17.47 9.15
C ILE A 3 -4.77 17.42 10.59
N VAL A 4 -5.08 18.57 11.19
CA VAL A 4 -5.59 18.68 12.56
C VAL A 4 -6.92 17.95 12.71
N PHE A 5 -7.85 18.15 11.78
CA PHE A 5 -9.16 17.49 11.81
C PHE A 5 -9.01 15.96 11.72
N TRP A 6 -8.23 15.45 10.78
CA TRP A 6 -8.05 14.00 10.61
C TRP A 6 -7.35 13.35 11.80
N THR A 7 -6.33 14.01 12.34
CA THR A 7 -5.64 13.53 13.54
C THR A 7 -6.59 13.47 14.75
N ALA A 8 -7.48 14.44 14.90
CA ALA A 8 -8.47 14.44 15.96
C ALA A 8 -9.58 13.40 15.74
N ALA A 9 -9.97 13.14 14.48
CA ALA A 9 -11.03 12.19 14.16
C ALA A 9 -10.58 10.72 14.27
N SER A 10 -9.31 10.42 14.02
CA SER A 10 -8.78 9.04 14.07
C SER A 10 -7.30 9.04 14.36
N SER A 11 -6.91 8.40 15.47
CA SER A 11 -5.49 8.22 15.80
C SER A 11 -4.74 7.36 14.79
N GLY A 12 -5.42 6.43 14.14
CA GLY A 12 -4.82 5.40 13.29
C GLY A 12 -4.12 4.30 14.09
N ALA A 13 -3.89 3.19 13.45
CA ALA A 13 -3.12 2.08 14.00
C ALA A 13 -2.21 1.51 12.91
N VAL A 14 -1.06 1.00 13.33
CA VAL A 14 -0.11 0.31 12.46
C VAL A 14 -0.45 -1.17 12.45
N MET A 15 -0.46 -1.78 11.27
CA MET A 15 -0.61 -3.22 11.15
C MET A 15 0.56 -3.95 11.80
N PRO A 16 0.35 -5.13 12.41
CA PRO A 16 1.42 -5.89 13.04
C PRO A 16 2.61 -6.08 12.09
N TYR A 17 3.81 -5.83 12.58
CA TYR A 17 5.09 -6.00 11.86
C TYR A 17 5.32 -5.08 10.64
N ALA A 18 4.46 -4.10 10.37
CA ALA A 18 4.66 -3.16 9.25
C ALA A 18 5.94 -2.32 9.43
N ASP A 19 6.27 -1.94 10.64
CA ASP A 19 7.52 -1.25 11.00
C ASP A 19 8.76 -2.11 10.64
N ARG A 20 8.76 -3.38 11.04
CA ARG A 20 9.85 -4.32 10.74
C ARG A 20 9.97 -4.59 9.24
N MET A 21 8.85 -4.69 8.55
CA MET A 21 8.84 -4.86 7.09
C MET A 21 9.50 -3.65 6.42
N LEU A 22 9.16 -2.42 6.81
CA LEU A 22 9.80 -1.21 6.29
C LEU A 22 11.30 -1.16 6.58
N ASP A 23 11.72 -1.53 7.79
CA ASP A 23 13.15 -1.63 8.12
C ASP A 23 13.89 -2.59 7.18
N ARG A 24 13.33 -3.79 6.95
CA ARG A 24 13.94 -4.77 6.05
C ARG A 24 13.99 -4.30 4.60
N LEU A 25 12.93 -3.63 4.10
CA LEU A 25 12.95 -3.03 2.78
C LEU A 25 14.05 -1.97 2.66
N ASN A 26 14.15 -1.09 3.65
CA ASN A 26 15.16 -0.04 3.71
C ASN A 26 16.59 -0.60 3.76
N GLU A 27 16.86 -1.62 4.59
CA GLU A 27 18.14 -2.30 4.69
C GLU A 27 18.57 -2.96 3.37
N ASN A 28 17.61 -3.44 2.60
CA ASN A 28 17.84 -4.06 1.30
C ASN A 28 17.85 -3.05 0.13
N GLY A 29 17.74 -1.75 0.41
CA GLY A 29 17.74 -0.72 -0.61
C GLY A 29 16.49 -0.73 -1.51
N ILE A 30 15.39 -1.34 -1.04
CA ILE A 30 14.12 -1.39 -1.78
C ILE A 30 13.40 -0.07 -1.57
N ARG A 31 13.11 0.62 -2.66
CA ARG A 31 12.40 1.89 -2.70
C ARG A 31 10.91 1.68 -2.39
N THR A 32 10.32 2.57 -1.63
CA THR A 32 8.91 2.48 -1.21
C THR A 32 8.15 3.77 -1.47
N ALA A 33 6.87 3.64 -1.80
CA ALA A 33 5.96 4.76 -2.00
C ALA A 33 4.52 4.34 -1.66
N VAL A 34 3.59 5.28 -1.60
CA VAL A 34 2.21 5.03 -1.21
C VAL A 34 1.23 5.55 -2.27
N ILE A 35 0.23 4.71 -2.60
CA ILE A 35 -0.97 5.09 -3.36
C ILE A 35 -2.20 4.79 -2.50
N SER A 36 -3.04 5.78 -2.24
CA SER A 36 -4.22 5.60 -1.38
C SER A 36 -5.49 6.17 -2.01
N ASN A 37 -6.58 5.40 -1.91
CA ASN A 37 -7.93 5.90 -2.17
C ASN A 37 -8.42 6.62 -0.91
N LEU A 38 -8.22 7.93 -0.84
CA LEU A 38 -8.47 8.72 0.35
C LEU A 38 -9.05 10.08 -0.02
N ALA A 39 -9.94 10.61 0.83
CA ALA A 39 -10.51 11.95 0.67
C ALA A 39 -9.56 13.07 1.14
N TRP A 40 -8.48 12.73 1.82
CA TRP A 40 -7.45 13.63 2.32
C TRP A 40 -6.29 13.77 1.35
N SER A 41 -5.57 14.89 1.41
CA SER A 41 -4.41 15.15 0.57
C SER A 41 -3.24 14.19 0.85
N GLY A 42 -2.32 14.07 -0.11
CA GLY A 42 -1.08 13.33 0.07
C GLY A 42 -0.20 13.93 1.17
N GLU A 43 -0.24 15.25 1.37
CA GLU A 43 0.46 15.94 2.45
C GLU A 43 -0.08 15.49 3.82
N ALA A 44 -1.40 15.51 4.01
CA ALA A 44 -2.02 15.05 5.25
C ALA A 44 -1.75 13.57 5.54
N LEU A 45 -1.74 12.73 4.50
CA LEU A 45 -1.38 11.32 4.65
C LEU A 45 0.10 11.15 4.99
N THR A 46 1.01 11.92 4.38
CA THR A 46 2.44 11.89 4.68
C THR A 46 2.70 12.20 6.15
N GLU A 47 2.16 13.29 6.70
CA GLU A 47 2.33 13.62 8.11
C GLU A 47 1.79 12.53 9.04
N ARG A 48 0.68 11.88 8.65
CA ARG A 48 0.13 10.77 9.41
C ARG A 48 1.04 9.55 9.40
N LEU A 49 1.58 9.19 8.22
CA LEU A 49 2.51 8.08 8.07
C LEU A 49 3.81 8.32 8.84
N ASP A 50 4.37 9.52 8.79
CA ASP A 50 5.58 9.87 9.52
C ASP A 50 5.41 9.75 11.03
N ARG A 51 4.21 10.08 11.53
CA ARG A 51 3.88 9.90 12.95
C ARG A 51 3.72 8.43 13.35
N LEU A 52 3.06 7.62 12.51
CA LEU A 52 2.74 6.22 12.81
C LEU A 52 3.89 5.27 12.52
N LEU A 53 4.70 5.57 11.51
CA LEU A 53 5.80 4.77 11.01
C LEU A 53 7.03 5.67 10.83
N PRO A 54 7.67 6.14 11.92
CA PRO A 54 8.76 7.12 11.85
C PRO A 54 10.01 6.59 11.14
N ASN A 55 10.11 5.28 10.91
CA ASN A 55 11.16 4.62 10.15
C ASN A 55 10.86 4.53 8.64
N ASN A 56 9.71 5.02 8.17
CA ASN A 56 9.38 5.02 6.76
C ASN A 56 10.37 5.88 5.95
N LYS A 57 10.59 5.49 4.69
CA LYS A 57 11.37 6.24 3.70
C LYS A 57 10.59 6.35 2.40
N PHE A 58 9.28 6.60 2.50
CA PHE A 58 8.44 6.74 1.32
C PHE A 58 8.92 7.90 0.45
N GLU A 59 9.26 7.62 -0.81
CA GLU A 59 9.74 8.64 -1.74
C GLU A 59 8.65 9.64 -2.13
N PHE A 60 7.41 9.16 -2.16
CA PHE A 60 6.22 9.99 -2.37
C PHE A 60 4.97 9.30 -1.84
N VAL A 61 3.98 10.10 -1.56
CA VAL A 61 2.62 9.67 -1.19
C VAL A 61 1.64 10.32 -2.15
N ILE A 62 0.81 9.54 -2.82
CA ILE A 62 -0.25 10.05 -3.69
C ILE A 62 -1.61 9.55 -3.23
N THR A 63 -2.61 10.43 -3.28
CA THR A 63 -3.97 10.12 -2.90
C THR A 63 -4.93 10.36 -4.06
N SER A 64 -6.08 9.69 -4.01
CA SER A 64 -7.12 9.90 -5.01
C SER A 64 -7.69 11.33 -5.00
N SER A 65 -7.60 12.03 -3.86
CA SER A 65 -8.06 13.42 -3.76
C SER A 65 -7.17 14.40 -4.54
N ASP A 66 -5.85 14.17 -4.57
CA ASP A 66 -4.90 15.05 -5.25
C ASP A 66 -5.02 14.96 -6.78
N TYR A 67 -5.42 13.81 -7.30
CA TYR A 67 -5.42 13.51 -8.73
C TYR A 67 -6.82 13.31 -9.32
N MET A 68 -7.88 13.33 -8.52
CA MET A 68 -9.26 13.12 -8.92
C MET A 68 -9.54 11.74 -9.57
N TYR A 69 -8.65 10.78 -9.38
CA TYR A 69 -8.78 9.40 -9.81
C TYR A 69 -8.69 8.46 -8.62
N ARG A 70 -9.35 7.32 -8.70
CA ARG A 70 -9.34 6.28 -7.64
C ARG A 70 -8.89 4.95 -8.23
N LYS A 71 -8.18 4.14 -7.44
CA LYS A 71 -7.95 2.72 -7.78
C LYS A 71 -9.32 2.02 -7.92
N PRO A 72 -9.52 1.14 -8.89
CA PRO A 72 -8.54 0.47 -9.74
C PRO A 72 -8.12 1.25 -10.99
N SER A 73 -8.50 2.52 -11.16
CA SER A 73 -8.07 3.28 -12.34
C SER A 73 -6.55 3.24 -12.51
N ARG A 74 -6.11 2.84 -13.70
CA ARG A 74 -4.71 2.77 -14.09
C ARG A 74 -3.95 4.08 -13.88
N VAL A 75 -4.65 5.22 -13.95
CA VAL A 75 -4.04 6.57 -13.89
C VAL A 75 -3.17 6.76 -12.65
N LEU A 76 -3.64 6.35 -11.45
CA LEU A 76 -2.84 6.50 -10.23
C LEU A 76 -1.57 5.65 -10.23
N PHE A 77 -1.64 4.44 -10.80
CA PHE A 77 -0.48 3.56 -10.93
C PHE A 77 0.51 4.10 -11.95
N ASP A 78 0.05 4.61 -13.09
CA ASP A 78 0.91 5.22 -14.10
C ASP A 78 1.61 6.48 -13.57
N ILE A 79 0.92 7.31 -12.77
CA ILE A 79 1.51 8.46 -12.07
C ILE A 79 2.63 8.00 -11.12
N ALA A 80 2.38 6.94 -10.33
CA ALA A 80 3.38 6.41 -9.41
C ALA A 80 4.61 5.85 -10.15
N LEU A 81 4.41 5.08 -11.22
CA LEU A 81 5.49 4.56 -12.06
C LEU A 81 6.34 5.68 -12.66
N ASN A 82 5.70 6.74 -13.17
CA ASN A 82 6.38 7.90 -13.72
C ASN A 82 7.18 8.65 -12.65
N LYS A 83 6.61 8.84 -11.43
CA LYS A 83 7.33 9.46 -10.32
C LYS A 83 8.53 8.63 -9.87
N ALA A 84 8.38 7.32 -9.82
CA ALA A 84 9.46 6.40 -9.47
C ALA A 84 10.53 6.27 -10.56
N GLY A 85 10.19 6.56 -11.82
CA GLY A 85 11.05 6.33 -12.97
C GLY A 85 11.31 4.84 -13.22
N LEU A 86 10.33 3.98 -12.96
CA LEU A 86 10.45 2.53 -13.05
C LEU A 86 9.47 1.95 -14.06
N ALA A 87 9.89 0.86 -14.71
CA ALA A 87 8.98 0.01 -15.47
C ALA A 87 8.11 -0.82 -14.53
N ALA A 88 6.88 -1.13 -14.94
CA ALA A 88 5.89 -1.80 -14.09
C ALA A 88 6.35 -3.19 -13.63
N ASP A 89 7.07 -3.94 -14.46
CA ASP A 89 7.63 -5.27 -14.16
C ASP A 89 8.72 -5.26 -13.07
N LYS A 90 9.17 -4.09 -12.64
CA LYS A 90 10.15 -3.88 -11.55
C LYS A 90 9.50 -3.46 -10.24
N VAL A 91 8.19 -3.42 -10.20
CA VAL A 91 7.42 -2.90 -9.06
C VAL A 91 6.44 -3.96 -8.57
N TRP A 92 6.33 -4.06 -7.24
CA TRP A 92 5.26 -4.79 -6.57
C TRP A 92 4.33 -3.79 -5.90
N TYR A 93 3.04 -4.10 -5.91
CA TYR A 93 2.03 -3.29 -5.25
C TYR A 93 1.29 -4.11 -4.19
N CYS A 94 1.39 -3.69 -2.94
CA CYS A 94 0.73 -4.35 -1.82
C CYS A 94 -0.54 -3.57 -1.43
N GLY A 95 -1.66 -4.28 -1.36
CA GLY A 95 -2.93 -3.70 -0.95
C GLY A 95 -3.88 -4.74 -0.37
N ASN A 96 -5.02 -4.32 0.15
CA ASN A 96 -5.96 -5.19 0.86
C ASN A 96 -7.28 -5.42 0.11
N SER A 97 -7.48 -4.80 -1.03
CA SER A 97 -8.69 -4.94 -1.84
C SER A 97 -8.39 -5.64 -3.17
N ILE A 98 -9.04 -6.78 -3.44
CA ILE A 98 -8.87 -7.46 -4.73
C ILE A 98 -9.24 -6.50 -5.86
N THR A 99 -10.41 -5.86 -5.81
CA THR A 99 -10.87 -4.98 -6.90
C THR A 99 -10.01 -3.71 -7.04
N ALA A 100 -9.77 -3.00 -5.94
CA ALA A 100 -9.08 -1.70 -6.04
C ALA A 100 -7.56 -1.85 -6.23
N ASP A 101 -6.94 -2.81 -5.51
CA ASP A 101 -5.49 -2.90 -5.41
C ASP A 101 -4.93 -3.97 -6.37
N ILE A 102 -5.46 -5.18 -6.30
CA ILE A 102 -4.89 -6.33 -7.01
C ILE A 102 -5.20 -6.25 -8.51
N GLU A 103 -6.47 -6.07 -8.88
CA GLU A 103 -6.86 -5.87 -10.28
C GLU A 103 -6.27 -4.57 -10.84
N GLY A 104 -6.25 -3.49 -10.02
CA GLY A 104 -5.69 -2.22 -10.43
C GLY A 104 -4.19 -2.28 -10.75
N ALA A 105 -3.40 -2.92 -9.87
CA ALA A 105 -1.96 -3.12 -10.07
C ALA A 105 -1.69 -4.03 -11.28
N HIS A 106 -2.40 -5.17 -11.39
CA HIS A 106 -2.29 -6.06 -12.54
C HIS A 106 -2.59 -5.35 -13.85
N GLY A 107 -3.69 -4.56 -13.91
CA GLY A 107 -4.05 -3.77 -15.08
C GLY A 107 -3.01 -2.72 -15.49
N ALA A 108 -2.14 -2.31 -14.57
CA ALA A 108 -1.00 -1.44 -14.84
C ALA A 108 0.30 -2.21 -15.15
N GLY A 109 0.29 -3.55 -15.12
CA GLY A 109 1.45 -4.41 -15.36
C GLY A 109 2.36 -4.55 -14.13
N ILE A 110 1.90 -4.15 -12.95
CA ILE A 110 2.60 -4.24 -11.68
C ILE A 110 2.26 -5.57 -11.02
N PHE A 111 3.23 -6.25 -10.39
CA PHE A 111 2.99 -7.49 -9.68
C PHE A 111 2.18 -7.25 -8.39
N PRO A 112 0.98 -7.87 -8.24
CA PRO A 112 0.11 -7.59 -7.10
C PRO A 112 0.43 -8.46 -5.90
N VAL A 113 0.31 -7.88 -4.69
CA VAL A 113 0.41 -8.57 -3.41
C VAL A 113 -0.84 -8.24 -2.58
N LEU A 114 -1.67 -9.24 -2.30
CA LEU A 114 -2.83 -9.10 -1.43
C LEU A 114 -2.42 -9.30 0.03
N TYR A 115 -2.73 -8.32 0.88
CA TYR A 115 -2.57 -8.41 2.32
C TYR A 115 -3.95 -8.59 2.97
N GLU A 116 -4.15 -9.71 3.65
CA GLU A 116 -5.34 -10.01 4.46
C GLU A 116 -4.94 -10.45 5.88
N GLY A 117 -4.12 -9.62 6.53
CA GLY A 117 -3.69 -9.86 7.91
C GLY A 117 -4.63 -9.29 8.96
N GLU A 118 -4.26 -9.48 10.22
CA GLU A 118 -4.98 -8.94 11.36
C GLU A 118 -5.01 -7.40 11.32
N THR A 119 -6.20 -6.84 11.58
CA THR A 119 -6.38 -5.40 11.74
C THR A 119 -6.43 -5.09 13.23
N PRO A 120 -5.62 -4.14 13.74
CA PRO A 120 -5.68 -3.74 15.14
C PRO A 120 -7.06 -3.16 15.49
N GLY A 121 -7.64 -3.63 16.59
CA GLY A 121 -8.94 -3.19 17.11
C GLY A 121 -10.05 -4.24 16.94
N ASP A 122 -11.18 -3.97 17.57
CA ASP A 122 -12.29 -4.91 17.66
C ASP A 122 -13.14 -5.01 16.38
N ILE A 123 -12.97 -4.06 15.46
CA ILE A 123 -13.74 -3.99 14.21
C ILE A 123 -12.76 -3.89 13.03
N ASN A 124 -12.74 -4.92 12.19
CA ASN A 124 -12.08 -4.87 10.91
C ASN A 124 -13.03 -4.25 9.85
N PRO A 125 -12.81 -2.99 9.44
CA PRO A 125 -13.69 -2.33 8.47
C PRO A 125 -13.61 -2.95 7.07
N TYR A 126 -12.66 -3.84 6.82
CA TYR A 126 -12.41 -4.52 5.55
C TYR A 126 -12.82 -5.98 5.57
N SER A 127 -13.44 -6.45 6.65
CA SER A 127 -13.91 -7.82 6.77
C SER A 127 -14.89 -8.16 5.64
N GLY A 128 -14.63 -9.25 4.94
CA GLY A 128 -15.49 -9.74 3.86
C GLY A 128 -15.44 -8.94 2.55
N GLN A 129 -14.64 -7.88 2.44
CA GLN A 129 -14.60 -7.05 1.22
C GLN A 129 -14.14 -7.82 -0.04
N ASN A 130 -13.40 -8.90 0.13
CA ASN A 130 -12.87 -9.75 -0.94
C ASN A 130 -13.67 -11.05 -1.14
N ASP A 131 -14.71 -11.29 -0.34
CA ASP A 131 -15.46 -12.54 -0.35
C ASP A 131 -16.09 -12.83 -1.72
N GLY A 132 -15.81 -14.02 -2.24
CA GLY A 132 -16.33 -14.48 -3.52
C GLY A 132 -15.71 -13.85 -4.77
N ILE A 133 -14.78 -12.90 -4.64
CA ILE A 133 -14.08 -12.31 -5.78
C ILE A 133 -12.97 -13.26 -6.21
N LYS A 134 -12.92 -13.57 -7.51
CA LYS A 134 -11.91 -14.43 -8.13
C LYS A 134 -11.24 -13.67 -9.28
N VAL A 135 -9.94 -13.83 -9.37
CA VAL A 135 -9.12 -13.32 -10.48
C VAL A 135 -8.44 -14.49 -11.17
N ASP A 136 -8.11 -14.35 -12.45
CA ASP A 136 -7.53 -15.38 -13.31
C ASP A 136 -6.02 -15.18 -13.60
N PHE A 137 -5.39 -14.30 -12.83
CA PHE A 137 -3.96 -13.98 -12.93
C PHE A 137 -3.24 -14.25 -11.61
N GLU A 138 -1.91 -14.33 -11.68
CA GLU A 138 -1.05 -14.59 -10.53
C GLU A 138 -0.92 -13.36 -9.64
N TYR A 139 -1.01 -13.57 -8.33
CA TYR A 139 -0.68 -12.60 -7.28
C TYR A 139 -0.15 -13.32 -6.04
N LEU A 140 0.62 -12.60 -5.22
CA LEU A 140 1.03 -13.11 -3.91
C LEU A 140 -0.06 -12.79 -2.88
N HIS A 141 -0.45 -13.76 -2.07
CA HIS A 141 -1.38 -13.58 -0.96
C HIS A 141 -0.63 -13.76 0.37
N ILE A 142 -0.67 -12.75 1.20
CA ILE A 142 -0.01 -12.76 2.52
C ILE A 142 -1.02 -12.35 3.61
N HIS A 143 -0.84 -12.94 4.78
CA HIS A 143 -1.63 -12.65 5.98
C HIS A 143 -0.81 -11.93 7.05
N ASP A 144 0.50 -11.81 6.84
CA ASP A 144 1.43 -11.17 7.75
C ASP A 144 2.58 -10.53 6.96
N TRP A 145 3.04 -9.35 7.37
CA TRP A 145 4.14 -8.67 6.70
C TRP A 145 5.47 -9.44 6.75
N ARG A 146 5.63 -10.37 7.71
CA ARG A 146 6.81 -11.26 7.77
C ARG A 146 6.86 -12.21 6.57
N GLU A 147 5.72 -12.65 6.05
CA GLU A 147 5.68 -13.50 4.85
C GLU A 147 6.24 -12.77 3.62
N LEU A 148 6.00 -11.45 3.50
CA LEU A 148 6.60 -10.64 2.44
C LEU A 148 8.13 -10.59 2.58
N ILE A 149 8.65 -10.43 3.80
CA ILE A 149 10.09 -10.44 4.07
C ILE A 149 10.69 -11.79 3.65
N ASP A 150 10.08 -12.90 4.04
CA ASP A 150 10.54 -14.25 3.71
C ASP A 150 10.59 -14.50 2.19
N VAL A 151 9.63 -13.97 1.45
CA VAL A 151 9.60 -14.08 -0.02
C VAL A 151 10.71 -13.24 -0.63
N LEU A 152 10.90 -11.99 -0.18
CA LEU A 152 11.94 -11.10 -0.72
C LEU A 152 13.36 -11.62 -0.45
N GLU A 153 13.59 -12.31 0.67
CA GLU A 153 14.88 -12.91 0.99
C GLU A 153 15.25 -14.11 0.09
N LYS A 154 14.25 -14.74 -0.53
CA LYS A 154 14.44 -15.89 -1.45
C LYS A 154 14.63 -15.47 -2.91
N ILE A 155 14.37 -14.23 -3.26
CA ILE A 155 14.58 -13.73 -4.62
C ILE A 155 16.09 -13.51 -4.84
N PRO A 156 16.71 -14.17 -5.84
CA PRO A 156 18.11 -13.93 -6.18
C PRO A 156 18.32 -12.46 -6.56
N ARG A 157 19.35 -11.86 -6.02
CA ARG A 157 19.76 -10.47 -6.36
C ARG A 157 20.53 -10.43 -7.68
#